data_960f11f3b272dad78780ef57642b597c
#
_entry.id   960f11f3b272dad78780ef57642b597c
#
_cell.length_a   1.000
_cell.length_b   1.000
_cell.length_c   1.000
_cell.angle_alpha   90.00
_cell.angle_beta   90.00
_cell.angle_gamma   90.00
#
_symmetry.space_group_name_H-M   'P 1'
#
loop_
_entity.id
_entity.type
_entity.pdbx_description
1 polymer ?
#
loop_
_entity_poly.entity_id
_entity_poly.type
_entity_poly.pdbx_seq_one_letter_code
_entity_poly.pdbx_strand_id
1 'polypeptide(L)'
;STPSNSSAASDVYKRQIFADSEELNSILVVSDEAEHINMFHFFLTESWATIHTDAFLIKEDPTLATFHNFIKGGDYLNSSWTDQLHQTQRLHIIYLAVDPEMQHHGIAAKLLDETITYAQEHHMMISLETHNEKNVDFYKNFGFQVYGIVEKNFPLKQYCLIREYQ
;
A
#
# COMPACT_ATOMS: atom_id res chain seq x y z
N SER A 1 22.57 -3.22 1.87
CA SER A 1 21.61 -4.08 2.57
C SER A 1 20.92 -4.94 1.52
N THR A 2 21.15 -6.22 1.56
CA THR A 2 20.48 -7.19 0.71
C THR A 2 19.02 -7.30 1.13
N PRO A 3 18.04 -7.31 0.22
CA PRO A 3 16.68 -7.66 0.57
C PRO A 3 16.72 -9.07 1.18
N SER A 4 16.17 -9.22 2.37
CA SER A 4 16.01 -10.53 2.98
C SER A 4 14.90 -11.26 2.24
N ASN A 5 15.25 -11.89 1.13
CA ASN A 5 14.38 -12.82 0.45
C ASN A 5 14.15 -14.02 1.38
N SER A 6 13.04 -14.03 2.08
CA SER A 6 12.48 -15.29 2.55
C SER A 6 11.90 -16.02 1.32
N SER A 7 12.76 -16.73 0.62
CA SER A 7 12.45 -17.40 -0.64
C SER A 7 11.44 -18.55 -0.54
N ALA A 8 10.82 -18.74 0.60
CA ALA A 8 9.82 -19.80 0.83
C ALA A 8 8.36 -19.30 0.78
N ALA A 9 8.14 -17.97 0.71
CA ALA A 9 6.79 -17.40 0.62
C ALA A 9 6.50 -16.69 -0.70
N SER A 10 7.47 -16.61 -1.62
CA SER A 10 7.36 -15.81 -2.84
C SER A 10 6.41 -16.36 -3.92
N ASP A 11 6.02 -17.62 -3.81
CA ASP A 11 5.16 -18.23 -4.83
C ASP A 11 3.65 -17.95 -4.65
N VAL A 12 3.26 -17.23 -3.61
CA VAL A 12 1.83 -17.08 -3.28
C VAL A 12 1.34 -15.64 -3.29
N TYR A 13 2.22 -14.63 -3.16
CA TYR A 13 1.78 -13.24 -3.00
C TYR A 13 2.53 -12.25 -3.89
N LYS A 14 1.79 -11.40 -4.61
CA LYS A 14 2.28 -10.17 -5.26
C LYS A 14 2.88 -9.15 -4.28
N ARG A 15 3.03 -9.49 -3.03
CA ARG A 15 3.43 -8.55 -1.98
C ARG A 15 4.87 -8.76 -1.60
N GLN A 16 5.65 -7.68 -1.67
CA GLN A 16 7.03 -7.63 -1.18
C GLN A 16 7.08 -6.76 0.06
N ILE A 17 7.90 -7.15 1.02
CA ILE A 17 8.09 -6.42 2.27
C ILE A 17 9.53 -5.96 2.33
N PHE A 18 9.73 -4.66 2.48
CA PHE A 18 11.01 -4.02 2.73
C PHE A 18 11.05 -3.56 4.19
N ALA A 19 12.16 -3.79 4.86
CA ALA A 19 12.38 -3.36 6.23
C ALA A 19 13.74 -2.70 6.36
N ASP A 20 13.87 -1.74 7.28
CA ASP A 20 15.12 -0.99 7.50
C ASP A 20 16.19 -1.82 8.21
N SER A 21 15.78 -2.77 9.02
CA SER A 21 16.67 -3.59 9.84
C SER A 21 16.00 -4.88 10.31
N GLU A 22 16.76 -5.76 10.96
CA GLU A 22 16.24 -6.95 11.65
C GLU A 22 15.34 -6.58 12.84
N GLU A 23 15.46 -5.38 13.38
CA GLU A 23 14.65 -4.86 14.48
C GLU A 23 13.26 -4.40 14.03
N LEU A 24 13.02 -4.32 12.71
CA LEU A 24 11.72 -3.95 12.11
C LEU A 24 11.18 -2.59 12.61
N ASN A 25 12.06 -1.60 12.76
CA ASN A 25 11.65 -0.24 13.14
C ASN A 25 10.82 0.45 12.06
N SER A 26 10.84 -0.11 10.86
CA SER A 26 10.00 0.36 9.75
C SER A 26 9.71 -0.75 8.76
N ILE A 27 8.57 -0.65 8.10
CA ILE A 27 8.18 -1.56 7.03
C ILE A 27 7.60 -0.77 5.85
N LEU A 28 7.88 -1.24 4.66
CA LEU A 28 7.22 -0.85 3.43
C LEU A 28 6.71 -2.11 2.75
N VAL A 29 5.41 -2.15 2.46
CA VAL A 29 4.77 -3.28 1.78
C VAL A 29 4.30 -2.81 0.42
N VAL A 30 4.73 -3.51 -0.62
CA VAL A 30 4.31 -3.26 -1.99
C VAL A 30 3.63 -4.48 -2.60
N SER A 31 2.70 -4.24 -3.52
CA SER A 31 2.15 -5.24 -4.44
C SER A 31 2.79 -5.03 -5.81
N ASP A 32 3.36 -6.10 -6.37
CA ASP A 32 3.90 -6.12 -7.73
C ASP A 32 2.80 -6.57 -8.69
N GLU A 33 2.26 -5.62 -9.45
CA GLU A 33 1.15 -5.88 -10.38
C GLU A 33 1.61 -6.49 -11.71
N ALA A 34 2.91 -6.54 -11.96
CA ALA A 34 3.48 -7.22 -13.13
C ALA A 34 3.55 -8.75 -12.95
N GLU A 35 3.57 -9.24 -11.71
CA GLU A 35 3.60 -10.67 -11.45
C GLU A 35 2.27 -11.36 -11.78
N HIS A 36 2.35 -12.45 -12.55
CA HIS A 36 1.20 -13.29 -12.85
C HIS A 36 0.90 -14.25 -11.69
N ILE A 37 -0.28 -14.12 -11.11
CA ILE A 37 -0.73 -15.01 -10.04
C ILE A 37 -1.84 -15.94 -10.52
N ASN A 38 -1.91 -17.12 -9.87
CA ASN A 38 -3.09 -17.95 -9.93
C ASN A 38 -4.26 -17.23 -9.24
N MET A 39 -5.10 -16.57 -10.05
CA MET A 39 -6.23 -15.75 -9.62
C MET A 39 -7.17 -16.48 -8.65
N PHE A 40 -7.34 -17.79 -8.81
CA PHE A 40 -8.21 -18.57 -7.94
C PHE A 40 -7.65 -18.69 -6.52
N HIS A 41 -6.37 -18.98 -6.41
CA HIS A 41 -5.69 -19.09 -5.10
C HIS A 41 -5.62 -17.73 -4.39
N PHE A 42 -5.31 -16.70 -5.14
CA PHE A 42 -5.30 -15.32 -4.65
C PHE A 42 -6.68 -14.92 -4.09
N PHE A 43 -7.75 -15.15 -4.86
CA PHE A 43 -9.12 -14.83 -4.45
C PHE A 43 -9.52 -15.55 -3.16
N LEU A 44 -9.20 -16.85 -3.02
CA LEU A 44 -9.49 -17.60 -1.81
C LEU A 44 -8.75 -17.07 -0.59
N THR A 45 -7.47 -16.73 -0.75
CA THR A 45 -6.63 -16.26 0.35
C THR A 45 -7.02 -14.84 0.80
N GLU A 46 -7.26 -13.94 -0.15
CA GLU A 46 -7.71 -12.57 0.15
C GLU A 46 -9.11 -12.57 0.77
N SER A 47 -10.03 -13.37 0.26
CA SER A 47 -11.37 -13.50 0.85
C SER A 47 -11.32 -14.04 2.28
N TRP A 48 -10.46 -15.03 2.53
CA TRP A 48 -10.28 -15.58 3.87
C TRP A 48 -9.67 -14.55 4.83
N ALA A 49 -8.61 -13.84 4.42
CA ALA A 49 -7.97 -12.80 5.21
C ALA A 49 -8.94 -11.65 5.53
N THR A 50 -9.71 -11.21 4.54
CA THR A 50 -10.73 -10.16 4.69
C THR A 50 -11.80 -10.58 5.70
N ILE A 51 -12.41 -11.76 5.53
CA ILE A 51 -13.44 -12.26 6.45
C ILE A 51 -12.92 -12.34 7.89
N HIS A 52 -11.68 -12.81 8.09
CA HIS A 52 -11.08 -12.87 9.41
C HIS A 52 -10.85 -11.51 10.04
N THR A 53 -10.31 -10.57 9.26
CA THR A 53 -10.04 -9.20 9.74
C THR A 53 -11.35 -8.49 10.06
N ASP A 54 -12.35 -8.60 9.21
CA ASP A 54 -13.67 -7.98 9.39
C ASP A 54 -14.39 -8.54 10.61
N ALA A 55 -14.37 -9.88 10.78
CA ALA A 55 -14.95 -10.53 11.95
C ALA A 55 -14.25 -10.10 13.24
N PHE A 56 -12.92 -9.91 13.22
CA PHE A 56 -12.17 -9.44 14.37
C PHE A 56 -12.55 -7.99 14.72
N LEU A 57 -12.58 -7.08 13.74
CA LEU A 57 -12.94 -5.67 13.94
C LEU A 57 -14.37 -5.51 14.47
N ILE A 58 -15.34 -6.27 13.93
CA ILE A 58 -16.73 -6.26 14.39
C ILE A 58 -16.84 -6.82 15.82
N LYS A 59 -16.01 -7.80 16.17
CA LYS A 59 -15.98 -8.36 17.52
C LYS A 59 -15.45 -7.37 18.57
N GLU A 60 -14.44 -6.57 18.21
CA GLU A 60 -13.84 -5.58 19.11
C GLU A 60 -14.79 -4.39 19.39
N ASP A 61 -15.56 -3.97 18.39
CA ASP A 61 -16.56 -2.90 18.56
C ASP A 61 -17.83 -3.22 17.75
N PRO A 62 -18.78 -4.01 18.32
CA PRO A 62 -19.98 -4.48 17.62
C PRO A 62 -21.09 -3.43 17.57
N THR A 63 -20.76 -2.14 17.38
CA THR A 63 -21.75 -1.08 17.25
C THR A 63 -22.28 -0.95 15.82
N LEU A 64 -23.54 -0.51 15.68
CA LEU A 64 -24.10 -0.18 14.36
C LEU A 64 -23.32 0.96 13.69
N ALA A 65 -22.72 1.85 14.48
CA ALA A 65 -21.89 2.94 13.96
C ALA A 65 -20.61 2.38 13.31
N THR A 66 -19.93 1.44 13.95
CA THR A 66 -18.75 0.78 13.41
C THR A 66 -19.06 0.02 12.13
N PHE A 67 -20.14 -0.76 12.11
CA PHE A 67 -20.59 -1.45 10.91
C PHE A 67 -20.94 -0.50 9.76
N HIS A 68 -21.64 0.60 10.06
CA HIS A 68 -21.98 1.61 9.06
C HIS A 68 -20.73 2.33 8.52
N ASN A 69 -19.77 2.66 9.38
CA ASN A 69 -18.50 3.27 9.00
C ASN A 69 -17.65 2.31 8.18
N PHE A 70 -17.67 1.02 8.50
CA PHE A 70 -16.99 -0.02 7.75
C PHE A 70 -17.51 -0.12 6.31
N ILE A 71 -18.84 -0.21 6.13
CA ILE A 71 -19.45 -0.24 4.79
C ILE A 71 -19.11 1.05 4.01
N LYS A 72 -19.23 2.22 4.65
CA LYS A 72 -18.87 3.50 4.02
C LYS A 72 -17.37 3.61 3.72
N GLY A 73 -16.54 3.08 4.63
CA GLY A 73 -15.08 3.08 4.50
C GLY A 73 -14.59 2.24 3.33
N GLY A 74 -15.30 1.18 2.94
CA GLY A 74 -14.94 0.33 1.82
C GLY A 74 -14.76 1.07 0.49
N ASP A 75 -15.47 2.18 0.30
CA ASP A 75 -15.29 3.06 -0.85
C ASP A 75 -13.97 3.85 -0.86
N TYR A 76 -13.30 3.97 0.29
CA TYR A 76 -12.07 4.75 0.50
C TYR A 76 -10.85 3.90 0.84
N LEU A 77 -11.07 2.62 1.13
CA LEU A 77 -10.02 1.67 1.51
C LEU A 77 -9.72 0.68 0.37
N ASN A 78 -9.86 1.14 -0.85
CA ASN A 78 -9.62 0.32 -2.03
C ASN A 78 -8.76 1.05 -3.05
N SER A 79 -8.05 0.27 -3.84
CA SER A 79 -7.16 0.74 -4.91
C SER A 79 -7.80 0.62 -6.30
N SER A 80 -9.14 0.50 -6.40
CA SER A 80 -9.84 0.30 -7.68
C SER A 80 -9.62 1.44 -8.69
N TRP A 81 -9.24 2.64 -8.23
CA TRP A 81 -8.87 3.74 -9.10
C TRP A 81 -7.67 3.39 -10.01
N THR A 82 -6.82 2.46 -9.57
CA THR A 82 -5.64 2.05 -10.34
C THR A 82 -6.00 1.26 -11.60
N ASP A 83 -7.20 0.70 -11.68
CA ASP A 83 -7.70 0.04 -12.90
C ASP A 83 -7.77 1.02 -14.09
N GLN A 84 -7.97 2.30 -13.79
CA GLN A 84 -8.02 3.36 -14.80
C GLN A 84 -6.63 3.70 -15.39
N LEU A 85 -5.55 3.29 -14.73
CA LEU A 85 -4.20 3.52 -15.22
C LEU A 85 -3.87 2.63 -16.41
N HIS A 86 -4.57 1.49 -16.58
CA HIS A 86 -4.31 0.49 -17.62
C HIS A 86 -2.84 0.07 -17.70
N GLN A 87 -2.13 0.11 -16.55
CA GLN A 87 -0.70 -0.14 -16.42
C GLN A 87 -0.44 -1.30 -15.47
N THR A 88 0.07 -2.42 -16.01
CA THR A 88 0.42 -3.62 -15.23
C THR A 88 1.86 -3.61 -14.75
N GLN A 89 2.79 -2.89 -15.43
CA GLN A 89 4.16 -2.68 -14.97
C GLN A 89 4.16 -1.63 -13.85
N ARG A 90 3.71 -2.06 -12.65
CA ARG A 90 3.43 -1.14 -11.55
C ARG A 90 3.68 -1.81 -10.20
N LEU A 91 4.33 -1.07 -9.31
CA LEU A 91 4.36 -1.34 -7.88
C LEU A 91 3.28 -0.51 -7.19
N HIS A 92 2.47 -1.14 -6.36
CA HIS A 92 1.51 -0.43 -5.53
C HIS A 92 1.96 -0.46 -4.08
N ILE A 93 2.27 0.71 -3.49
CA ILE A 93 2.63 0.81 -2.08
C ILE A 93 1.35 0.71 -1.25
N ILE A 94 1.25 -0.37 -0.47
CA ILE A 94 0.10 -0.65 0.40
C ILE A 94 0.31 0.00 1.77
N TYR A 95 1.51 -0.15 2.33
CA TYR A 95 1.87 0.40 3.63
C TYR A 95 3.29 0.94 3.62
N LEU A 96 3.46 2.08 4.29
CA LEU A 96 4.75 2.63 4.72
C LEU A 96 4.58 3.09 6.16
N ALA A 97 5.19 2.38 7.08
CA ALA A 97 5.10 2.65 8.51
C ALA A 97 6.49 2.70 9.13
N VAL A 98 6.66 3.61 10.08
CA VAL A 98 7.88 3.79 10.89
C VAL A 98 7.48 3.87 12.35
N ASP A 99 8.20 3.15 13.20
CA ASP A 99 8.01 3.19 14.64
C ASP A 99 7.97 4.65 15.13
N PRO A 100 7.00 5.05 15.96
CA PRO A 100 6.88 6.42 16.44
C PRO A 100 8.17 6.97 17.09
N GLU A 101 8.93 6.13 17.79
CA GLU A 101 10.20 6.53 18.42
C GLU A 101 11.32 6.75 17.40
N MET A 102 11.18 6.16 16.20
CA MET A 102 12.16 6.23 15.11
C MET A 102 11.74 7.18 13.99
N GLN A 103 10.62 7.89 14.15
CA GLN A 103 10.18 8.89 13.17
C GLN A 103 11.15 10.09 13.13
N HIS A 104 11.10 10.85 12.03
CA HIS A 104 11.94 12.02 11.78
C HIS A 104 13.45 11.75 11.60
N HIS A 105 13.87 10.48 11.52
CA HIS A 105 15.26 10.08 11.26
C HIS A 105 15.53 9.76 9.76
N GLY A 106 14.59 10.07 8.87
CA GLY A 106 14.74 9.84 7.44
C GLY A 106 14.50 8.39 6.98
N ILE A 107 14.06 7.49 7.87
CA ILE A 107 13.88 6.06 7.57
C ILE A 107 12.83 5.85 6.46
N ALA A 108 11.67 6.52 6.55
CA ALA A 108 10.65 6.45 5.51
C ALA A 108 11.18 6.91 4.14
N ALA A 109 11.98 7.98 4.12
CA ALA A 109 12.61 8.50 2.93
C ALA A 109 13.55 7.47 2.30
N LYS A 110 14.38 6.82 3.11
CA LYS A 110 15.32 5.78 2.65
C LYS A 110 14.59 4.58 2.05
N LEU A 111 13.56 4.05 2.72
CA LEU A 111 12.76 2.94 2.17
C LEU A 111 12.07 3.31 0.86
N LEU A 112 11.57 4.53 0.77
CA LEU A 112 10.92 5.02 -0.45
C LEU A 112 11.94 5.18 -1.59
N ASP A 113 13.14 5.71 -1.33
CA ASP A 113 14.22 5.82 -2.32
C ASP A 113 14.67 4.45 -2.84
N GLU A 114 14.81 3.45 -1.97
CA GLU A 114 15.13 2.07 -2.35
C GLU A 114 14.02 1.47 -3.24
N THR A 115 12.76 1.71 -2.90
CA THR A 115 11.61 1.28 -3.72
C THR A 115 11.58 1.97 -5.08
N ILE A 116 11.88 3.27 -5.11
CA ILE A 116 11.96 4.06 -6.36
C ILE A 116 13.08 3.53 -7.25
N THR A 117 14.24 3.24 -6.67
CA THR A 117 15.39 2.69 -7.39
C THR A 117 15.02 1.34 -8.02
N TYR A 118 14.41 0.45 -7.25
CA TYR A 118 13.92 -0.83 -7.76
C TYR A 118 12.93 -0.64 -8.93
N ALA A 119 11.95 0.23 -8.77
CA ALA A 119 10.95 0.50 -9.80
C ALA A 119 11.57 1.07 -11.09
N GLN A 120 12.58 1.94 -10.98
CA GLN A 120 13.31 2.48 -12.13
C GLN A 120 14.08 1.39 -12.87
N GLU A 121 14.81 0.53 -12.16
CA GLU A 121 15.56 -0.59 -12.73
C GLU A 121 14.66 -1.57 -13.49
N HIS A 122 13.40 -1.71 -13.05
CA HIS A 122 12.41 -2.62 -13.65
C HIS A 122 11.40 -1.93 -14.57
N HIS A 123 11.58 -0.62 -14.85
CA HIS A 123 10.68 0.19 -15.67
C HIS A 123 9.22 0.17 -15.19
N MET A 124 9.03 0.26 -13.89
CA MET A 124 7.72 0.18 -13.24
C MET A 124 7.26 1.54 -12.75
N MET A 125 5.99 1.85 -12.97
CA MET A 125 5.30 2.95 -12.31
C MET A 125 5.13 2.61 -10.82
N ILE A 126 5.09 3.60 -9.95
CA ILE A 126 4.68 3.43 -8.56
C ILE A 126 3.34 4.13 -8.32
N SER A 127 2.45 3.49 -7.60
CA SER A 127 1.16 4.05 -7.16
C SER A 127 0.96 3.87 -5.66
N LEU A 128 0.22 4.77 -5.04
CA LEU A 128 -0.17 4.68 -3.63
C LEU A 128 -1.40 5.53 -3.33
N GLU A 129 -2.02 5.27 -2.18
CA GLU A 129 -3.03 6.16 -1.58
C GLU A 129 -2.55 6.72 -0.24
N THR A 130 -3.03 7.90 0.08
CA THR A 130 -2.94 8.45 1.44
C THR A 130 -4.20 9.24 1.78
N HIS A 131 -4.61 9.18 3.04
CA HIS A 131 -5.73 9.95 3.57
C HIS A 131 -5.25 11.19 4.34
N ASN A 132 -3.95 11.32 4.52
CA ASN A 132 -3.35 12.48 5.19
C ASN A 132 -2.73 13.43 4.16
N GLU A 133 -3.32 14.62 4.06
CA GLU A 133 -2.88 15.65 3.13
C GLU A 133 -1.39 16.03 3.34
N LYS A 134 -0.91 15.99 4.58
CA LYS A 134 0.52 16.28 4.87
C LYS A 134 1.47 15.27 4.22
N ASN A 135 1.01 14.04 4.04
CA ASN A 135 1.82 13.01 3.36
C ASN A 135 1.91 13.28 1.85
N VAL A 136 0.96 14.01 1.27
CA VAL A 136 1.01 14.35 -0.17
C VAL A 136 2.26 15.15 -0.49
N ASP A 137 2.60 16.14 0.32
CA ASP A 137 3.80 16.96 0.10
C ASP A 137 5.08 16.13 0.32
N PHE A 138 5.07 15.21 1.27
CA PHE A 138 6.17 14.25 1.45
C PHE A 138 6.40 13.46 0.16
N TYR A 139 5.38 12.84 -0.40
CA TYR A 139 5.50 12.04 -1.63
C TYR A 139 5.87 12.90 -2.86
N LYS A 140 5.37 14.13 -2.95
CA LYS A 140 5.76 15.06 -4.04
C LYS A 140 7.25 15.33 -4.07
N ASN A 141 7.93 15.41 -2.92
CA ASN A 141 9.37 15.57 -2.84
C ASN A 141 10.16 14.41 -3.47
N PHE A 142 9.49 13.24 -3.61
CA PHE A 142 10.01 12.04 -4.27
C PHE A 142 9.51 11.87 -5.71
N GLY A 143 8.95 12.93 -6.30
CA GLY A 143 8.49 12.93 -7.69
C GLY A 143 7.13 12.32 -7.94
N PHE A 144 6.36 12.05 -6.89
CA PHE A 144 4.96 11.64 -7.04
C PHE A 144 4.08 12.81 -7.46
N GLN A 145 3.04 12.50 -8.21
CA GLN A 145 2.01 13.45 -8.64
C GLN A 145 0.65 12.97 -8.17
N VAL A 146 -0.23 13.89 -7.82
CA VAL A 146 -1.62 13.55 -7.52
C VAL A 146 -2.33 13.22 -8.83
N TYR A 147 -2.71 11.97 -8.99
CA TYR A 147 -3.51 11.48 -10.12
C TYR A 147 -4.98 11.82 -9.95
N GLY A 148 -5.49 11.69 -8.73
CA GLY A 148 -6.88 11.99 -8.43
C GLY A 148 -7.14 12.09 -6.92
N ILE A 149 -8.31 12.60 -6.59
CA ILE A 149 -8.81 12.66 -5.22
C ILE A 149 -10.17 12.00 -5.18
N VAL A 150 -10.32 10.97 -4.36
CA VAL A 150 -11.62 10.36 -4.07
C VAL A 150 -12.23 11.10 -2.89
N GLU A 151 -13.34 11.77 -3.14
CA GLU A 151 -14.12 12.50 -2.14
C GLU A 151 -15.60 12.17 -2.37
N LYS A 152 -16.20 11.46 -1.44
CA LYS A 152 -17.59 11.04 -1.47
C LYS A 152 -18.31 11.58 -0.22
N ASN A 153 -19.46 11.03 0.11
CA ASN A 153 -20.30 11.43 1.26
C ASN A 153 -19.71 11.03 2.64
N PHE A 154 -18.38 11.18 2.79
CA PHE A 154 -17.66 10.86 4.02
C PHE A 154 -16.55 11.92 4.22
N PRO A 155 -16.26 12.36 5.46
CA PRO A 155 -15.31 13.45 5.70
C PRO A 155 -13.83 13.05 5.50
N LEU A 156 -13.57 11.94 4.84
CA LEU A 156 -12.24 11.45 4.51
C LEU A 156 -11.98 11.64 3.03
N LYS A 157 -10.83 12.18 2.68
CA LYS A 157 -10.33 12.27 1.30
C LYS A 157 -9.26 11.20 1.09
N GLN A 158 -9.32 10.54 -0.07
CA GLN A 158 -8.25 9.67 -0.50
C GLN A 158 -7.49 10.35 -1.64
N TYR A 159 -6.23 10.65 -1.40
CA TYR A 159 -5.30 11.18 -2.40
C TYR A 159 -4.64 10.01 -3.10
N CYS A 160 -4.88 9.88 -4.40
CA CYS A 160 -4.30 8.85 -5.24
C CYS A 160 -3.07 9.43 -5.93
N LEU A 161 -1.90 8.85 -5.71
CA LEU A 161 -0.64 9.36 -6.22
C LEU A 161 0.03 8.33 -7.13
N ILE A 162 0.69 8.85 -8.17
CA ILE A 162 1.51 8.04 -9.08
C ILE A 162 2.89 8.68 -9.25
N ARG A 163 3.87 7.84 -9.56
CA ARG A 163 5.20 8.23 -10.00
C ARG A 163 5.57 7.38 -11.21
N GLU A 164 5.73 8.03 -12.35
CA GLU A 164 6.22 7.38 -13.57
C GLU A 164 7.71 7.00 -13.40
N TYR A 165 8.12 5.93 -14.05
CA TYR A 165 9.55 5.65 -14.20
C TYR A 165 10.17 6.65 -15.18
N GLN A 166 11.38 7.04 -14.92
CA GLN A 166 12.16 7.99 -15.75
C GLN A 166 13.32 7.27 -16.40
#